data_f79081146ee09a2494ebf24a5721a53c
#
_entry.id   f79081146ee09a2494ebf24a5721a53c
#
_cell.length_a   1.000
_cell.length_b   1.000
_cell.length_c   1.000
_cell.angle_alpha   90.00
_cell.angle_beta   90.00
_cell.angle_gamma   90.00
#
_symmetry.space_group_name_H-M   'P 1'
#
loop_
_entity.id
_entity.type
_entity.pdbx_description
1 polymer ?
#
loop_
_entity_poly.entity_id
_entity_poly.type
_entity_poly.pdbx_seq_one_letter_code
_entity_poly.pdbx_strand_id
1 'polypeptide(L)'
;MINEAFLKFKDSENKIIIPYLKKVFPSLKSAYCLYHMIEQLEDVYTYLVNSKDVIFIEVSRLNNSINHTNILSIKDYAIMKKGKQYHRYVKEIIALSNSEIIK
;
A
#
# COMPACT_ATOMS: atom_id res chain seq x y z
N MET A 1 -4.23 -6.20 -23.76
CA MET A 1 -2.85 -6.67 -23.61
C MET A 1 -2.34 -6.35 -22.22
N ILE A 2 -1.80 -7.34 -21.52
CA ILE A 2 -1.29 -7.13 -20.17
C ILE A 2 0.12 -6.53 -20.25
N ASN A 3 0.33 -5.42 -19.54
CA ASN A 3 1.60 -4.74 -19.48
C ASN A 3 2.59 -5.55 -18.64
N GLU A 4 3.80 -5.72 -19.13
CA GLU A 4 4.87 -6.44 -18.42
C GLU A 4 5.19 -5.80 -17.07
N ALA A 5 5.18 -4.47 -16.97
CA ALA A 5 5.42 -3.76 -15.71
C ALA A 5 4.33 -4.07 -14.69
N PHE A 6 3.08 -4.20 -15.13
CA PHE A 6 1.98 -4.59 -14.26
C PHE A 6 2.17 -6.00 -13.70
N LEU A 7 2.60 -6.93 -14.55
CA LEU A 7 2.86 -8.31 -14.12
C LEU A 7 3.98 -8.38 -13.09
N LYS A 8 5.05 -7.62 -13.29
CA LYS A 8 6.15 -7.55 -12.34
C LYS A 8 5.71 -6.97 -11.01
N PHE A 9 4.87 -5.93 -11.04
CA PHE A 9 4.32 -5.32 -9.83
C PHE A 9 3.49 -6.34 -9.05
N LYS A 10 2.57 -7.05 -9.73
CA LYS A 10 1.71 -8.04 -9.08
C LYS A 10 2.52 -9.21 -8.52
N ASP A 11 3.56 -9.63 -9.21
CA ASP A 11 4.45 -10.69 -8.73
C ASP A 11 5.15 -10.27 -7.43
N SER A 12 5.72 -9.07 -7.40
CA SER A 12 6.37 -8.53 -6.19
C SER A 12 5.37 -8.33 -5.06
N GLU A 13 4.16 -7.84 -5.37
CA GLU A 13 3.11 -7.67 -4.39
C GLU A 13 2.78 -9.01 -3.72
N ASN A 14 2.57 -10.05 -4.51
CA ASN A 14 2.19 -11.36 -3.99
C ASN A 14 3.32 -12.07 -3.23
N LYS A 15 4.57 -11.91 -3.67
CA LYS A 15 5.71 -12.62 -3.09
C LYS A 15 6.35 -11.92 -1.91
N ILE A 16 6.32 -10.58 -1.90
CA ILE A 16 7.05 -9.77 -0.92
C ILE A 16 6.11 -8.96 -0.03
N ILE A 17 5.22 -8.18 -0.64
CA ILE A 17 4.39 -7.21 0.10
C ILE A 17 3.30 -7.89 0.91
N ILE A 18 2.49 -8.75 0.28
CA ILE A 18 1.37 -9.38 0.97
C ILE A 18 1.82 -10.24 2.16
N PRO A 19 2.86 -11.08 2.04
CA PRO A 19 3.36 -11.83 3.19
C PRO A 19 3.80 -10.93 4.35
N TYR A 20 4.45 -9.80 4.03
CA TYR A 20 4.87 -8.84 5.03
C TYR A 20 3.66 -8.17 5.71
N LEU A 21 2.66 -7.77 4.91
CA LEU A 21 1.44 -7.16 5.45
C LEU A 21 0.68 -8.13 6.36
N LYS A 22 0.64 -9.41 6.02
CA LYS A 22 0.01 -10.43 6.88
C LYS A 22 0.73 -10.57 8.21
N LYS A 23 2.02 -10.33 8.23
CA LYS A 23 2.83 -10.38 9.43
C LYS A 23 2.57 -9.18 10.34
N VAL A 24 2.47 -7.98 9.75
CA VAL A 24 2.20 -6.74 10.48
C VAL A 24 0.72 -6.65 10.88
N PHE A 25 -0.18 -7.12 10.01
CA PHE A 25 -1.62 -7.12 10.23
C PHE A 25 -2.15 -8.56 10.17
N PRO A 26 -2.16 -9.30 11.29
CA PRO A 26 -2.61 -10.69 11.27
C PRO A 26 -4.05 -10.89 10.79
N SER A 27 -4.89 -9.85 10.89
CA SER A 27 -6.27 -9.88 10.41
C SER A 27 -6.42 -9.20 9.04
N LEU A 28 -5.41 -9.32 8.19
CA LEU A 28 -5.42 -8.71 6.87
C LEU A 28 -6.56 -9.28 6.02
N LYS A 29 -7.44 -8.39 5.53
CA LYS A 29 -8.56 -8.73 4.64
C LYS A 29 -8.45 -8.06 3.28
N SER A 30 -7.86 -6.87 3.22
CA SER A 30 -7.66 -6.16 1.97
C SER A 30 -6.40 -5.32 2.04
N ALA A 31 -5.77 -5.12 0.89
CA ALA A 31 -4.63 -4.23 0.74
C ALA A 31 -4.69 -3.62 -0.65
N TYR A 32 -4.62 -2.30 -0.72
CA TYR A 32 -4.66 -1.57 -1.97
C TYR A 32 -3.47 -0.63 -2.06
N CYS A 33 -2.69 -0.73 -3.13
CA CYS A 33 -1.54 0.14 -3.35
C CYS A 33 -2.00 1.52 -3.80
N LEU A 34 -1.82 2.51 -2.93
CA LEU A 34 -2.17 3.89 -3.23
C LEU A 34 -1.09 4.57 -4.07
N TYR A 35 0.16 4.20 -3.84
CA TYR A 35 1.28 4.86 -4.49
C TYR A 35 2.52 3.97 -4.44
N HIS A 36 3.32 4.02 -5.50
CA HIS A 36 4.62 3.34 -5.58
C HIS A 36 5.61 4.27 -6.25
N MET A 37 6.78 4.42 -5.66
CA MET A 37 7.86 5.19 -6.25
C MET A 37 9.20 4.49 -6.04
N ILE A 38 10.17 4.83 -6.87
CA ILE A 38 11.53 4.34 -6.75
C ILE A 38 12.39 5.50 -6.25
N GLU A 39 13.12 5.28 -5.17
CA GLU A 39 13.96 6.31 -4.58
C GLU A 39 15.25 5.70 -4.06
N GLN A 40 16.39 6.12 -4.61
CA GLN A 40 17.72 5.71 -4.15
C GLN A 40 17.89 4.20 -3.91
N LEU A 41 17.58 3.39 -4.92
CA LEU A 41 17.70 1.93 -4.84
C LEU A 41 16.71 1.28 -3.88
N GLU A 42 15.63 1.97 -3.58
CA GLU A 42 14.52 1.43 -2.79
C GLU A 42 13.22 1.59 -3.55
N ASP A 43 12.34 0.61 -3.38
CA ASP A 43 10.94 0.72 -3.79
C ASP A 43 10.14 1.15 -2.56
N VAL A 44 9.43 2.27 -2.67
CA VAL A 44 8.58 2.78 -1.60
C VAL A 44 7.14 2.61 -2.00
N TYR A 45 6.38 1.89 -1.16
CA TYR A 45 4.96 1.61 -1.40
C TYR A 45 4.11 2.23 -0.31
N THR A 46 2.96 2.76 -0.71
CA THR A 46 1.93 3.22 0.22
C THR A 46 0.71 2.34 0.05
N TYR A 47 0.33 1.60 1.09
CA TYR A 47 -0.80 0.67 1.05
C TYR A 47 -1.90 1.08 2.00
N LEU A 48 -3.14 1.00 1.52
CA LEU A 48 -4.33 1.10 2.36
C LEU A 48 -4.71 -0.32 2.77
N VAL A 49 -4.67 -0.59 4.07
CA VAL A 49 -4.91 -1.92 4.64
C VAL A 49 -6.26 -1.96 5.34
N ASN A 50 -7.08 -2.93 4.98
CA ASN A 50 -8.41 -3.16 5.57
C ASN A 50 -9.32 -1.93 5.50
N SER A 51 -9.12 -1.07 4.49
CA SER A 51 -9.84 0.20 4.31
C SER A 51 -9.78 1.12 5.54
N LYS A 52 -8.73 0.99 6.35
CA LYS A 52 -8.66 1.61 7.68
C LYS A 52 -7.29 2.21 7.98
N ASP A 53 -6.21 1.50 7.67
CA ASP A 53 -4.86 1.92 8.00
C ASP A 53 -4.02 2.12 6.75
N VAL A 54 -3.09 3.09 6.81
CA VAL A 54 -2.15 3.36 5.71
C VAL A 54 -0.75 3.10 6.22
N ILE A 55 -0.01 2.24 5.51
CA ILE A 55 1.35 1.87 5.85
C ILE A 55 2.29 2.24 4.71
N PHE A 56 3.48 2.73 5.07
CA PHE A 56 4.54 3.08 4.12
C PHE A 56 5.63 2.03 4.21
N ILE A 57 5.82 1.28 3.12
CA ILE A 57 6.74 0.13 3.06
C ILE A 57 7.93 0.48 2.18
N GLU A 58 9.13 0.15 2.65
CA GLU A 58 10.37 0.33 1.90
C GLU A 58 11.01 -1.03 1.64
N VAL A 59 11.31 -1.32 0.37
CA VAL A 59 11.97 -2.56 -0.05
C VAL A 59 13.29 -2.19 -0.71
N SER A 60 14.41 -2.66 -0.15
CA SER A 60 15.73 -2.42 -0.71
C SER A 60 15.94 -3.24 -1.98
N ARG A 61 16.41 -2.59 -3.03
CA ARG A 61 16.79 -3.29 -4.28
C ARG A 61 18.14 -3.98 -4.17
N LEU A 62 18.91 -3.65 -3.15
CA LEU A 62 20.25 -4.23 -2.97
C LEU A 62 20.19 -5.61 -2.32
N ASN A 63 19.32 -5.79 -1.33
CA ASN A 63 19.27 -7.03 -0.54
C ASN A 63 17.86 -7.53 -0.26
N ASN A 64 16.83 -6.92 -0.88
CA ASN A 64 15.43 -7.26 -0.71
C ASN A 64 14.92 -7.16 0.74
N SER A 65 15.63 -6.42 1.60
CA SER A 65 15.13 -6.18 2.95
C SER A 65 13.87 -5.31 2.89
N ILE A 66 12.93 -5.57 3.79
CA ILE A 66 11.65 -4.88 3.82
C ILE A 66 11.40 -4.28 5.20
N ASN A 67 10.99 -3.03 5.23
CA ASN A 67 10.69 -2.28 6.44
C ASN A 67 9.45 -1.43 6.22
N HIS A 68 8.87 -0.95 7.30
CA HIS A 68 7.87 0.11 7.22
C HIS A 68 8.24 1.23 8.20
N THR A 69 7.83 2.47 7.89
CA THR A 69 8.16 3.62 8.73
C THR A 69 7.02 3.96 9.68
N ASN A 70 5.86 4.32 9.14
CA ASN A 70 4.72 4.76 9.93
C ASN A 70 3.46 4.02 9.52
N ILE A 71 2.53 3.92 10.46
CA ILE A 71 1.16 3.47 10.18
C ILE A 71 0.25 4.60 10.62
N LEU A 72 -0.52 5.14 9.66
CA LEU A 72 -1.47 6.23 9.91
C LEU A 72 -2.89 5.71 9.75
N SER A 73 -3.85 6.34 10.43
CA SER A 73 -5.24 6.09 10.09
C SER A 73 -5.52 6.65 8.69
N ILE A 74 -6.53 6.11 8.02
CA ILE A 74 -6.94 6.61 6.70
C ILE A 74 -7.29 8.09 6.77
N LYS A 75 -7.91 8.54 7.86
CA LYS A 75 -8.25 9.95 8.07
C LYS A 75 -7.00 10.82 8.14
N ASP A 76 -6.02 10.45 8.95
CA ASP A 76 -4.79 11.22 9.11
C ASP A 76 -4.01 11.29 7.80
N TYR A 77 -3.94 10.18 7.07
CA TYR A 77 -3.31 10.15 5.77
C TYR A 77 -4.02 11.08 4.78
N ALA A 78 -5.35 11.03 4.75
CA ALA A 78 -6.16 11.85 3.84
C ALA A 78 -6.00 13.34 4.15
N ILE A 79 -5.96 13.72 5.43
CA ILE A 79 -5.73 15.10 5.84
C ILE A 79 -4.35 15.57 5.37
N MET A 80 -3.34 14.74 5.51
CA MET A 80 -1.99 15.03 5.06
C MET A 80 -1.94 15.31 3.54
N LYS A 81 -2.71 14.55 2.76
CA LYS A 81 -2.71 14.67 1.29
C LYS A 81 -3.63 15.78 0.76
N LYS A 82 -4.78 15.98 1.35
CA LYS A 82 -5.84 16.83 0.80
C LYS A 82 -6.32 17.94 1.73
N GLY A 83 -5.78 18.02 2.96
CA GLY A 83 -6.16 19.05 3.91
C GLY A 83 -7.66 19.05 4.17
N LYS A 84 -8.31 20.20 4.00
CA LYS A 84 -9.73 20.38 4.31
C LYS A 84 -10.67 19.53 3.44
N GLN A 85 -10.19 19.02 2.31
CA GLN A 85 -11.00 18.22 1.38
C GLN A 85 -10.82 16.71 1.60
N TYR A 86 -10.33 16.30 2.74
CA TYR A 86 -10.00 14.92 3.01
C TYR A 86 -11.19 13.96 2.97
N HIS A 87 -12.39 14.42 3.32
CA HIS A 87 -13.59 13.57 3.35
C HIS A 87 -13.87 12.89 2.01
N ARG A 88 -13.79 13.65 0.93
CA ARG A 88 -14.01 13.13 -0.41
C ARG A 88 -12.95 12.12 -0.79
N TYR A 89 -11.71 12.42 -0.47
CA TYR A 89 -10.57 11.54 -0.77
C TYR A 89 -10.69 10.20 -0.04
N VAL A 90 -11.09 10.22 1.24
CA VAL A 90 -11.32 9.00 2.01
C VAL A 90 -12.34 8.09 1.32
N LYS A 91 -13.46 8.64 0.87
CA LYS A 91 -14.48 7.88 0.16
C LYS A 91 -13.95 7.27 -1.13
N GLU A 92 -13.17 8.04 -1.89
CA GLU A 92 -12.60 7.57 -3.16
C GLU A 92 -11.65 6.39 -2.95
N ILE A 93 -10.71 6.51 -2.01
CA ILE A 93 -9.73 5.43 -1.81
C ILE A 93 -10.35 4.19 -1.16
N ILE A 94 -11.37 4.33 -0.34
CA ILE A 94 -12.10 3.17 0.21
C ILE A 94 -12.81 2.42 -0.91
N ALA A 95 -13.47 3.15 -1.82
CA ALA A 95 -14.15 2.54 -2.96
C ALA A 95 -13.18 1.74 -3.84
N LEU A 96 -12.00 2.30 -4.12
CA LEU A 96 -10.96 1.63 -4.87
C LEU A 96 -10.43 0.40 -4.14
N SER A 97 -10.22 0.52 -2.83
CA SER A 97 -9.70 -0.55 -1.98
C SER A 97 -10.65 -1.76 -1.92
N ASN A 98 -11.95 -1.54 -1.98
CA ASN A 98 -12.93 -2.62 -1.89
C ASN A 98 -12.84 -3.62 -3.05
N SER A 99 -12.20 -3.25 -4.15
CA SER A 99 -11.96 -4.16 -5.27
C SER A 99 -10.78 -5.10 -5.04
N GLU A 100 -9.94 -4.84 -4.02
CA GLU A 100 -8.69 -5.57 -3.75
C GLU A 100 -8.79 -6.38 -2.46
N ILE A 101 -9.76 -7.29 -2.41
CA ILE A 101 -9.96 -8.14 -1.23
C ILE A 101 -9.03 -9.33 -1.28
N ILE A 102 -8.34 -9.58 -0.19
CA ILE A 102 -7.42 -10.71 -0.04
C ILE A 102 -8.20 -11.89 0.54
N LYS A 103 -8.19 -12.97 -0.19
CA LYS A 103 -8.88 -14.21 0.20
C LYS A 103 -7.97 -15.16 0.96
#